data_2aec930e4d1d0e400984abe48f41be0b
#
_entry.id   2aec930e4d1d0e400984abe48f41be0b
#
_cell.length_a   1.000
_cell.length_b   1.000
_cell.length_c   1.000
_cell.angle_alpha   90.00
_cell.angle_beta   90.00
_cell.angle_gamma   90.00
#
_symmetry.space_group_name_H-M   'P 1'
#
loop_
_entity.id
_entity.type
_entity.pdbx_description
1 polymer ?
#
loop_
_entity_poly.entity_id
_entity_poly.type
_entity_poly.pdbx_seq_one_letter_code
_entity_poly.pdbx_strand_id
1 'polypeptide(L)'
;ARVMAEEAALAPAIDESQGTLFTRDAEGGLSRGVAMRAGGHRYKRSVKAQGQGIGLGQALRAAAARSDIDVLEETVTVMLLREGGRIAGLVGWDLAAGEPVMVRAPVVILATGGLGWMYYPHTDCMRSATGDGYALAYEAGAELVDMEQVQFLPFSCTHPTSMVGIFLGEPSFVGPQGRLLDGHGRELLVGIETMTRAQVSRVIALELRKGNGTKHGGVLLDLRQNLETPRGRAAWQTMKEVGLLDIAKRAYGPKAYSWEEPWDVAPTVHFQMGGLRIDEHGATSLPGLYAAGEAAGGVHGACRLGSVALAELFVFGRRAGLAAAEFARGGDRPPLPRDEAADSAAHLAGLPGARGEHRPIALVRQLQRLMW
;
A
#
# COMPACT_ATOMS: atom_id res chain seq x y z
N ALA A 1 0.08 -4.67 -17.60
CA ALA A 1 0.91 -5.89 -17.45
C ALA A 1 2.14 -5.87 -18.37
N ARG A 2 1.98 -5.64 -19.70
CA ARG A 2 3.11 -5.62 -20.64
C ARG A 2 4.16 -4.59 -20.26
N VAL A 3 3.79 -3.33 -20.04
CA VAL A 3 4.68 -2.25 -19.59
C VAL A 3 5.49 -2.64 -18.35
N MET A 4 4.82 -3.22 -17.35
CA MET A 4 5.50 -3.72 -16.14
C MET A 4 6.51 -4.84 -16.44
N ALA A 5 6.19 -5.75 -17.35
CA ALA A 5 7.11 -6.83 -17.71
C ALA A 5 8.36 -6.32 -18.46
N GLU A 6 8.22 -5.30 -19.27
CA GLU A 6 9.28 -4.70 -20.07
C GLU A 6 10.19 -3.77 -19.24
N GLU A 7 9.60 -2.96 -18.34
CA GLU A 7 10.31 -1.87 -17.66
C GLU A 7 10.64 -2.11 -16.18
N ALA A 8 9.99 -3.08 -15.51
CA ALA A 8 10.25 -3.32 -14.08
C ALA A 8 11.73 -3.66 -13.77
N ALA A 9 12.45 -4.21 -14.72
CA ALA A 9 13.89 -4.49 -14.58
C ALA A 9 14.73 -3.20 -14.49
N LEU A 10 14.21 -2.06 -14.96
CA LEU A 10 14.89 -0.75 -14.90
C LEU A 10 14.66 -0.06 -13.54
N ALA A 11 13.64 -0.47 -12.78
CA ALA A 11 13.28 0.18 -11.52
C ALA A 11 14.45 0.29 -10.52
N PRO A 12 15.27 -0.76 -10.27
CA PRO A 12 16.42 -0.62 -9.37
C PRO A 12 17.45 0.41 -9.84
N ALA A 13 17.74 0.48 -11.15
CA ALA A 13 18.70 1.43 -11.69
C ALA A 13 18.17 2.88 -11.58
N ILE A 14 16.89 3.09 -11.80
CA ILE A 14 16.23 4.40 -11.60
C ILE A 14 16.35 4.80 -10.14
N ASP A 15 16.06 3.91 -9.23
CA ASP A 15 16.07 4.14 -7.80
C ASP A 15 17.49 4.39 -7.26
N GLU A 16 18.49 3.63 -7.75
CA GLU A 16 19.92 3.88 -7.44
C GLU A 16 20.37 5.27 -7.92
N SER A 17 19.87 5.73 -9.07
CA SER A 17 20.19 7.08 -9.57
C SER A 17 19.67 8.19 -8.64
N GLN A 18 18.66 7.89 -7.81
CA GLN A 18 18.13 8.80 -6.78
C GLN A 18 18.85 8.66 -5.43
N GLY A 19 19.74 7.69 -5.28
CA GLY A 19 20.56 7.49 -4.09
C GLY A 19 20.19 6.30 -3.22
N THR A 20 19.26 5.45 -3.65
CA THR A 20 18.96 4.20 -2.96
C THR A 20 20.11 3.21 -3.11
N LEU A 21 20.48 2.55 -2.03
CA LEU A 21 21.49 1.48 -2.05
C LEU A 21 20.78 0.12 -2.02
N PHE A 22 21.17 -0.77 -2.92
CA PHE A 22 20.71 -2.17 -2.91
C PHE A 22 21.79 -3.12 -2.40
N THR A 23 21.35 -4.24 -1.84
CA THR A 23 22.25 -5.33 -1.44
C THR A 23 22.85 -5.96 -2.68
N ARG A 24 24.18 -6.16 -2.68
CA ARG A 24 24.95 -6.79 -3.75
C ARG A 24 25.33 -8.23 -3.40
N ASP A 25 25.47 -9.06 -4.43
CA ASP A 25 26.09 -10.39 -4.33
C ASP A 25 27.63 -10.31 -4.35
N ALA A 26 28.29 -11.45 -4.26
CA ALA A 26 29.76 -11.52 -4.23
C ALA A 26 30.41 -11.03 -5.53
N GLU A 27 29.71 -11.11 -6.64
CA GLU A 27 30.13 -10.65 -7.96
C GLU A 27 29.80 -9.18 -8.21
N GLY A 28 29.21 -8.49 -7.25
CA GLY A 28 28.82 -7.06 -7.33
C GLY A 28 27.49 -6.81 -8.04
N GLY A 29 26.79 -7.86 -8.46
CA GLY A 29 25.45 -7.77 -9.04
C GLY A 29 24.37 -7.47 -7.98
N LEU A 30 23.15 -7.13 -8.42
CA LEU A 30 22.02 -6.98 -7.50
C LEU A 30 21.69 -8.33 -6.86
N SER A 31 21.81 -8.41 -5.53
CA SER A 31 21.45 -9.61 -4.80
C SER A 31 19.97 -9.91 -4.92
N ARG A 32 19.63 -11.02 -5.54
CA ARG A 32 18.29 -11.61 -5.58
C ARG A 32 18.07 -12.51 -4.35
N GLY A 33 18.63 -12.07 -3.23
CA GLY A 33 18.92 -12.88 -2.04
C GLY A 33 17.79 -13.05 -1.06
N VAL A 34 16.54 -12.73 -1.39
CA VAL A 34 15.46 -13.25 -0.58
C VAL A 34 15.40 -14.75 -0.86
N ALA A 35 15.78 -15.55 0.14
CA ALA A 35 15.90 -17.01 0.01
C ALA A 35 14.61 -17.70 -0.43
N MET A 36 13.49 -16.99 -0.37
CA MET A 36 12.15 -17.46 -0.69
C MET A 36 11.52 -16.68 -1.85
N ARG A 37 10.56 -17.30 -2.49
CA ARG A 37 9.73 -16.67 -3.53
C ARG A 37 8.76 -15.72 -2.84
N ALA A 38 9.00 -14.41 -2.93
CA ALA A 38 8.11 -13.43 -2.34
C ALA A 38 6.75 -13.43 -3.06
N GLY A 39 5.66 -13.50 -2.28
CA GLY A 39 4.31 -13.16 -2.67
C GLY A 39 3.82 -13.56 -4.05
N GLY A 40 3.82 -14.88 -4.36
CA GLY A 40 3.25 -15.39 -5.62
C GLY A 40 4.23 -15.45 -6.81
N HIS A 41 5.50 -15.09 -6.64
CA HIS A 41 6.50 -15.24 -7.70
C HIS A 41 6.91 -16.70 -7.95
N ARG A 42 7.05 -17.04 -9.23
CA ARG A 42 7.57 -18.36 -9.62
C ARG A 42 9.09 -18.48 -9.46
N TYR A 43 9.81 -17.36 -9.61
CA TYR A 43 11.26 -17.28 -9.55
C TYR A 43 11.72 -16.21 -8.57
N LYS A 44 12.90 -16.36 -7.97
CA LYS A 44 13.57 -15.34 -7.16
C LYS A 44 13.99 -14.17 -8.07
N ARG A 45 13.37 -13.01 -7.90
CA ARG A 45 13.67 -11.80 -8.68
C ARG A 45 13.50 -10.51 -7.91
N SER A 46 13.12 -10.59 -6.63
CA SER A 46 13.04 -9.42 -5.77
C SER A 46 14.43 -9.03 -5.30
N VAL A 47 14.75 -7.76 -5.37
CA VAL A 47 15.98 -7.17 -4.83
C VAL A 47 15.65 -6.42 -3.54
N LYS A 48 16.63 -6.26 -2.65
CA LYS A 48 16.43 -5.66 -1.33
C LYS A 48 17.19 -4.34 -1.25
N ALA A 49 16.45 -3.24 -1.07
CA ALA A 49 17.04 -1.96 -0.71
C ALA A 49 17.60 -2.01 0.72
N GLN A 50 18.78 -1.42 0.93
CA GLN A 50 19.35 -1.25 2.27
C GLN A 50 18.47 -0.28 3.06
N GLY A 51 18.22 -0.60 4.33
CA GLY A 51 17.27 0.16 5.16
C GLY A 51 15.80 -0.05 4.78
N GLN A 52 15.50 -0.95 3.82
CA GLN A 52 14.15 -1.27 3.35
C GLN A 52 13.36 0.00 2.94
N GLY A 53 12.09 0.13 3.34
CA GLY A 53 11.27 1.30 3.00
C GLY A 53 11.79 2.63 3.56
N ILE A 54 12.49 2.61 4.70
CA ILE A 54 13.11 3.82 5.26
C ILE A 54 14.24 4.30 4.35
N GLY A 55 15.14 3.40 3.92
CA GLY A 55 16.25 3.74 3.04
C GLY A 55 15.76 4.29 1.70
N LEU A 56 14.76 3.64 1.10
CA LEU A 56 14.10 4.09 -0.12
C LEU A 56 13.50 5.51 0.05
N GLY A 57 12.69 5.70 1.08
CA GLY A 57 12.02 6.99 1.33
C GLY A 57 12.99 8.12 1.62
N GLN A 58 14.09 7.87 2.35
CA GLN A 58 15.13 8.86 2.60
C GLN A 58 15.87 9.28 1.33
N ALA A 59 16.20 8.32 0.45
CA ALA A 59 16.85 8.59 -0.82
C ALA A 59 15.98 9.46 -1.73
N LEU A 60 14.69 9.11 -1.88
CA LEU A 60 13.73 9.87 -2.68
C LEU A 60 13.47 11.28 -2.10
N ARG A 61 13.33 11.40 -0.79
CA ARG A 61 13.19 12.71 -0.13
C ARG A 61 14.42 13.59 -0.36
N ALA A 62 15.61 13.02 -0.24
CA ALA A 62 16.85 13.75 -0.49
C ALA A 62 16.99 14.14 -1.97
N ALA A 63 16.52 13.30 -2.90
CA ALA A 63 16.48 13.63 -4.32
C ALA A 63 15.51 14.79 -4.61
N ALA A 64 14.31 14.77 -4.04
CA ALA A 64 13.35 15.86 -4.14
C ALA A 64 13.90 17.18 -3.58
N ALA A 65 14.56 17.14 -2.41
CA ALA A 65 15.17 18.32 -1.80
C ALA A 65 16.34 18.92 -2.61
N ARG A 66 16.98 18.14 -3.48
CA ARG A 66 18.02 18.63 -4.40
C ARG A 66 17.48 19.11 -5.74
N SER A 67 16.21 18.91 -5.99
CA SER A 67 15.53 19.31 -7.23
C SER A 67 14.90 20.70 -7.05
N ASP A 68 14.64 21.39 -8.15
CA ASP A 68 13.89 22.64 -8.18
C ASP A 68 12.37 22.36 -8.10
N ILE A 69 11.96 21.85 -6.94
CA ILE A 69 10.57 21.45 -6.66
C ILE A 69 10.13 22.12 -5.36
N ASP A 70 9.05 22.88 -5.40
CA ASP A 70 8.41 23.40 -4.20
C ASP A 70 7.63 22.28 -3.51
N VAL A 71 7.93 22.03 -2.23
CA VAL A 71 7.25 21.04 -1.40
C VAL A 71 6.37 21.75 -0.39
N LEU A 72 5.05 21.60 -0.53
CA LEU A 72 4.07 22.13 0.42
C LEU A 72 3.79 21.07 1.48
N GLU A 73 4.60 21.05 2.54
CA GLU A 73 4.36 20.17 3.70
C GLU A 73 3.12 20.64 4.48
N GLU A 74 2.50 19.75 5.27
CA GLU A 74 1.29 20.04 6.07
C GLU A 74 0.12 20.64 5.26
N THR A 75 0.05 20.34 3.95
CA THR A 75 -1.00 20.84 3.05
C THR A 75 -1.85 19.68 2.53
N VAL A 76 -3.15 19.72 2.79
CA VAL A 76 -4.10 18.70 2.35
C VAL A 76 -4.86 19.20 1.14
N THR A 77 -4.80 18.47 0.02
CA THR A 77 -5.65 18.74 -1.15
C THR A 77 -7.09 18.31 -0.86
N VAL A 78 -8.05 19.18 -1.13
CA VAL A 78 -9.47 18.94 -0.82
C VAL A 78 -10.37 18.98 -2.05
N MET A 79 -9.91 19.57 -3.16
CA MET A 79 -10.66 19.62 -4.42
C MET A 79 -9.73 19.73 -5.62
N LEU A 80 -10.09 19.07 -6.72
CA LEU A 80 -9.50 19.28 -8.03
C LEU A 80 -10.37 20.28 -8.81
N LEU A 81 -9.76 21.31 -9.36
CA LEU A 81 -10.43 22.35 -10.13
C LEU A 81 -10.43 22.01 -11.63
N ARG A 82 -11.55 22.23 -12.29
CA ARG A 82 -11.72 21.97 -13.74
C ARG A 82 -12.20 23.21 -14.46
N GLU A 83 -11.72 23.35 -15.68
CA GLU A 83 -12.20 24.37 -16.61
C GLU A 83 -12.24 23.79 -18.03
N GLY A 84 -13.35 23.96 -18.71
CA GLY A 84 -13.53 23.43 -20.06
C GLY A 84 -13.38 21.91 -20.17
N GLY A 85 -13.76 21.15 -19.13
CA GLY A 85 -13.69 19.69 -19.12
C GLY A 85 -12.29 19.11 -18.87
N ARG A 86 -11.31 19.93 -18.44
CA ARG A 86 -9.94 19.52 -18.12
C ARG A 86 -9.47 20.08 -16.77
N ILE A 87 -8.42 19.54 -16.23
CA ILE A 87 -7.79 20.04 -14.99
C ILE A 87 -7.29 21.49 -15.19
N ALA A 88 -7.55 22.34 -14.20
CA ALA A 88 -7.10 23.72 -14.13
C ALA A 88 -6.27 24.01 -12.88
N GLY A 89 -6.32 23.12 -11.88
CA GLY A 89 -5.61 23.26 -10.62
C GLY A 89 -6.24 22.48 -9.49
N LEU A 90 -6.00 22.94 -8.27
CA LEU A 90 -6.56 22.36 -7.06
C LEU A 90 -6.75 23.40 -5.96
N VAL A 91 -7.60 23.06 -4.98
CA VAL A 91 -7.70 23.75 -3.69
C VAL A 91 -7.15 22.80 -2.61
N GLY A 92 -6.33 23.35 -1.73
CA GLY A 92 -5.81 22.70 -0.56
C GLY A 92 -6.07 23.52 0.71
N TRP A 93 -5.71 22.94 1.83
CA TRP A 93 -5.71 23.57 3.13
C TRP A 93 -4.35 23.41 3.78
N ASP A 94 -3.69 24.52 4.09
CA ASP A 94 -2.48 24.55 4.89
C ASP A 94 -2.86 24.35 6.37
N LEU A 95 -2.47 23.21 6.94
CA LEU A 95 -2.79 22.86 8.33
C LEU A 95 -2.00 23.69 9.35
N ALA A 96 -0.82 24.17 8.98
CA ALA A 96 0.03 24.96 9.86
C ALA A 96 -0.43 26.41 9.93
N ALA A 97 -0.74 27.02 8.77
CA ALA A 97 -1.24 28.39 8.68
C ALA A 97 -2.75 28.50 9.00
N GLY A 98 -3.51 27.41 8.79
CA GLY A 98 -4.97 27.44 8.93
C GLY A 98 -5.66 28.20 7.79
N GLU A 99 -5.08 28.17 6.59
CA GLU A 99 -5.52 28.95 5.43
C GLU A 99 -5.70 28.09 4.18
N PRO A 100 -6.62 28.48 3.26
CA PRO A 100 -6.76 27.81 1.98
C PRO A 100 -5.58 28.10 1.06
N VAL A 101 -5.15 27.08 0.32
CA VAL A 101 -4.11 27.17 -0.72
C VAL A 101 -4.76 26.89 -2.07
N MET A 102 -4.56 27.78 -3.04
CA MET A 102 -5.04 27.58 -4.41
C MET A 102 -3.84 27.42 -5.34
N VAL A 103 -3.79 26.32 -6.07
CA VAL A 103 -2.72 26.02 -7.03
C VAL A 103 -3.32 25.99 -8.43
N ARG A 104 -2.88 26.88 -9.30
CA ARG A 104 -3.19 26.83 -10.73
C ARG A 104 -2.18 25.92 -11.44
N ALA A 105 -2.66 24.84 -12.02
CA ALA A 105 -1.82 23.91 -12.76
C ALA A 105 -2.56 23.32 -13.96
N PRO A 106 -1.94 23.22 -15.15
CA PRO A 106 -2.55 22.59 -16.31
C PRO A 106 -2.58 21.07 -16.19
N VAL A 107 -1.82 20.51 -15.23
CA VAL A 107 -1.68 19.07 -14.98
C VAL A 107 -1.59 18.82 -13.48
N VAL A 108 -2.25 17.76 -13.04
CA VAL A 108 -2.12 17.20 -11.68
C VAL A 108 -1.80 15.72 -11.80
N ILE A 109 -0.86 15.23 -10.98
CA ILE A 109 -0.56 13.80 -10.84
C ILE A 109 -0.98 13.37 -9.44
N LEU A 110 -1.92 12.43 -9.35
CA LEU A 110 -2.32 11.83 -8.08
C LEU A 110 -1.40 10.65 -7.75
N ALA A 111 -0.66 10.78 -6.64
CA ALA A 111 0.20 9.75 -6.07
C ALA A 111 -0.11 9.55 -4.58
N THR A 112 -1.39 9.58 -4.24
CA THR A 112 -1.96 9.68 -2.89
C THR A 112 -2.00 8.36 -2.13
N GLY A 113 -1.57 7.26 -2.76
CA GLY A 113 -1.66 5.92 -2.17
C GLY A 113 -3.09 5.36 -2.22
N GLY A 114 -3.35 4.34 -1.41
CA GLY A 114 -4.59 3.57 -1.39
C GLY A 114 -5.57 3.97 -0.29
N LEU A 115 -6.47 3.03 0.06
CA LEU A 115 -7.52 3.24 1.06
C LEU A 115 -7.47 2.25 2.25
N GLY A 116 -6.37 1.52 2.41
CA GLY A 116 -6.30 0.41 3.36
C GLY A 116 -6.59 0.78 4.81
N TRP A 117 -6.36 2.05 5.23
CA TRP A 117 -6.69 2.51 6.58
C TRP A 117 -8.20 2.50 6.88
N MET A 118 -9.05 2.48 5.86
CA MET A 118 -10.50 2.36 6.05
C MET A 118 -10.93 1.00 6.62
N TYR A 119 -10.01 0.03 6.65
CA TYR A 119 -10.23 -1.29 7.27
C TYR A 119 -9.64 -1.42 8.68
N TYR A 120 -9.18 -0.32 9.30
CA TYR A 120 -8.62 -0.36 10.65
C TYR A 120 -9.61 -0.98 11.66
N PRO A 121 -9.16 -1.88 12.57
CA PRO A 121 -7.77 -2.25 12.88
C PRO A 121 -7.19 -3.40 12.04
N HIS A 122 -7.91 -3.93 11.07
CA HIS A 122 -7.53 -5.09 10.27
C HIS A 122 -6.75 -4.70 9.00
N THR A 123 -5.74 -3.87 9.19
CA THR A 123 -4.87 -3.39 8.10
C THR A 123 -3.45 -3.16 8.60
N ASP A 124 -2.46 -3.41 7.74
CA ASP A 124 -1.07 -3.01 7.94
C ASP A 124 -0.71 -1.71 7.20
N CYS A 125 -1.70 -1.09 6.54
CA CYS A 125 -1.52 0.16 5.83
C CYS A 125 -1.35 1.34 6.80
N MET A 126 -0.62 2.35 6.35
CA MET A 126 -0.42 3.58 7.14
C MET A 126 -1.70 4.40 7.27
N ARG A 127 -1.75 5.27 8.29
CA ARG A 127 -2.94 6.09 8.61
C ARG A 127 -3.35 7.06 7.50
N SER A 128 -2.43 7.43 6.62
CA SER A 128 -2.68 8.30 5.48
C SER A 128 -3.28 7.57 4.26
N ALA A 129 -3.42 6.24 4.30
CA ALA A 129 -4.07 5.48 3.24
C ALA A 129 -5.60 5.52 3.40
N THR A 130 -6.18 6.69 3.23
CA THR A 130 -7.60 7.02 3.50
C THR A 130 -8.47 7.08 2.25
N GLY A 131 -7.88 6.92 1.06
CA GLY A 131 -8.61 6.91 -0.21
C GLY A 131 -8.99 8.29 -0.76
N ASP A 132 -8.44 9.36 -0.19
CA ASP A 132 -8.79 10.73 -0.59
C ASP A 132 -8.56 11.00 -2.09
N GLY A 133 -7.48 10.44 -2.66
CA GLY A 133 -7.22 10.57 -4.10
C GLY A 133 -8.31 9.98 -4.99
N TYR A 134 -8.93 8.88 -4.56
CA TYR A 134 -10.06 8.30 -5.28
C TYR A 134 -11.29 9.21 -5.22
N ALA A 135 -11.58 9.77 -4.04
CA ALA A 135 -12.68 10.70 -3.87
C ALA A 135 -12.48 11.98 -4.71
N LEU A 136 -11.32 12.61 -4.61
CA LEU A 136 -10.95 13.79 -5.40
C LEU A 136 -11.11 13.56 -6.90
N ALA A 137 -10.64 12.44 -7.40
CA ALA A 137 -10.71 12.09 -8.81
C ALA A 137 -12.14 11.79 -9.26
N TYR A 138 -12.90 11.05 -8.45
CA TYR A 138 -14.29 10.70 -8.72
C TYR A 138 -15.18 11.95 -8.76
N GLU A 139 -15.06 12.85 -7.80
CA GLU A 139 -15.77 14.12 -7.75
C GLU A 139 -15.39 15.02 -8.94
N ALA A 140 -14.13 14.97 -9.38
CA ALA A 140 -13.69 15.63 -10.58
C ALA A 140 -14.19 14.97 -11.89
N GLY A 141 -14.83 13.79 -11.83
CA GLY A 141 -15.40 13.07 -12.96
C GLY A 141 -14.44 12.12 -13.67
N ALA A 142 -13.33 11.72 -13.00
CA ALA A 142 -12.46 10.68 -13.51
C ALA A 142 -13.05 9.28 -13.25
N GLU A 143 -12.73 8.32 -14.12
CA GLU A 143 -13.18 6.94 -14.00
C GLU A 143 -12.33 6.15 -12.98
N LEU A 144 -13.02 5.36 -12.15
CA LEU A 144 -12.42 4.38 -11.25
C LEU A 144 -12.68 2.97 -11.78
N VAL A 145 -11.73 2.05 -11.58
CA VAL A 145 -11.84 0.64 -11.99
C VAL A 145 -11.43 -0.30 -10.86
N ASP A 146 -12.02 -1.49 -10.83
CA ASP A 146 -11.65 -2.61 -9.96
C ASP A 146 -11.63 -2.27 -8.45
N MET A 147 -12.47 -1.33 -7.99
CA MET A 147 -12.46 -0.86 -6.60
C MET A 147 -12.80 -1.96 -5.59
N GLU A 148 -13.45 -3.04 -6.03
CA GLU A 148 -13.72 -4.23 -5.21
C GLU A 148 -12.50 -5.14 -5.02
N GLN A 149 -11.41 -4.89 -5.75
CA GLN A 149 -10.20 -5.72 -5.72
C GLN A 149 -9.27 -5.26 -4.58
N VAL A 150 -9.51 -5.78 -3.39
CA VAL A 150 -8.69 -5.52 -2.19
C VAL A 150 -7.84 -6.72 -1.86
N GLN A 151 -6.53 -6.54 -1.70
CA GLN A 151 -5.60 -7.61 -1.33
C GLN A 151 -5.52 -7.77 0.18
N PHE A 152 -5.74 -9.01 0.62
CA PHE A 152 -5.51 -9.44 2.00
C PHE A 152 -4.21 -10.23 2.10
N LEU A 153 -3.45 -10.00 3.16
CA LEU A 153 -2.41 -10.91 3.64
C LEU A 153 -2.99 -11.79 4.74
N PRO A 154 -2.69 -13.10 4.74
CA PRO A 154 -3.37 -14.02 5.64
C PRO A 154 -2.92 -13.95 7.10
N PHE A 155 -1.70 -13.46 7.37
CA PHE A 155 -1.08 -13.55 8.68
C PHE A 155 -0.70 -12.18 9.21
N SER A 156 -1.53 -11.65 10.08
CA SER A 156 -1.28 -10.47 10.89
C SER A 156 -1.52 -10.75 12.38
N CYS A 157 -0.98 -9.90 13.23
CA CYS A 157 -1.22 -9.98 14.67
C CYS A 157 -2.70 -9.78 15.01
N THR A 158 -3.22 -10.58 15.94
CA THR A 158 -4.57 -10.46 16.49
C THR A 158 -4.57 -9.78 17.86
N HIS A 159 -3.43 -9.79 18.54
CA HIS A 159 -3.20 -9.15 19.84
C HIS A 159 -1.69 -8.85 20.04
N PRO A 160 -1.30 -8.00 21.01
CA PRO A 160 -2.16 -7.09 21.77
C PRO A 160 -2.83 -6.03 20.89
N THR A 161 -3.78 -5.28 21.40
CA THR A 161 -4.55 -4.29 20.61
C THR A 161 -3.69 -3.31 19.82
N SER A 162 -2.52 -2.93 20.35
CA SER A 162 -1.57 -2.04 19.68
C SER A 162 -0.88 -2.67 18.46
N MET A 163 -0.99 -3.99 18.28
CA MET A 163 -0.33 -4.73 17.21
C MET A 163 -1.33 -5.41 16.24
N VAL A 164 -2.63 -5.28 16.50
CA VAL A 164 -3.66 -5.84 15.59
C VAL A 164 -3.45 -5.32 14.18
N GLY A 165 -3.52 -6.22 13.20
CA GLY A 165 -3.35 -5.91 11.78
C GLY A 165 -1.89 -5.88 11.31
N ILE A 166 -0.89 -5.79 12.20
CA ILE A 166 0.52 -5.76 11.80
C ILE A 166 0.92 -7.09 11.17
N PHE A 167 1.54 -7.00 10.00
CA PHE A 167 1.98 -8.12 9.19
C PHE A 167 2.99 -9.02 9.89
N LEU A 168 2.73 -10.33 9.86
CA LEU A 168 3.59 -11.38 10.43
C LEU A 168 4.18 -12.32 9.38
N GLY A 169 3.69 -12.26 8.16
CA GLY A 169 4.17 -13.13 7.10
C GLY A 169 3.11 -13.49 6.07
N GLU A 170 3.52 -14.31 5.13
CA GLU A 170 2.69 -14.80 4.05
C GLU A 170 2.99 -16.29 3.75
N PRO A 171 2.17 -16.98 2.96
CA PRO A 171 2.31 -18.41 2.73
C PRO A 171 3.73 -18.86 2.39
N SER A 172 4.43 -18.12 1.55
CA SER A 172 5.80 -18.46 1.12
C SER A 172 6.87 -18.40 2.24
N PHE A 173 6.54 -17.83 3.40
CA PHE A 173 7.47 -17.73 4.54
C PHE A 173 7.28 -18.82 5.59
N VAL A 174 6.14 -19.54 5.59
CA VAL A 174 5.80 -20.46 6.69
C VAL A 174 6.53 -21.78 6.67
N GLY A 175 7.28 -22.05 5.62
CA GLY A 175 8.03 -23.32 5.47
C GLY A 175 7.15 -24.54 5.18
N PRO A 176 7.78 -25.71 4.91
CA PRO A 176 7.08 -26.89 4.40
C PRO A 176 6.17 -27.57 5.43
N GLN A 177 6.42 -27.37 6.73
CA GLN A 177 5.67 -27.97 7.85
C GLN A 177 4.71 -26.96 8.52
N GLY A 178 4.53 -25.78 7.95
CA GLY A 178 3.57 -24.80 8.46
C GLY A 178 2.14 -25.32 8.35
N ARG A 179 1.39 -25.25 9.46
CA ARG A 179 0.00 -25.70 9.56
C ARG A 179 -0.89 -24.58 10.08
N LEU A 180 -2.14 -24.59 9.65
CA LEU A 180 -3.15 -23.68 10.14
C LEU A 180 -4.18 -24.47 10.94
N LEU A 181 -4.42 -24.06 12.18
CA LEU A 181 -5.36 -24.70 13.07
C LEU A 181 -6.45 -23.70 13.48
N ASP A 182 -7.68 -24.16 13.68
CA ASP A 182 -8.74 -23.32 14.26
C ASP A 182 -8.53 -23.06 15.77
N GLY A 183 -9.44 -22.31 16.39
CA GLY A 183 -9.38 -22.02 17.82
C GLY A 183 -9.55 -23.22 18.74
N HIS A 184 -9.97 -24.37 18.20
CA HIS A 184 -10.11 -25.65 18.91
C HIS A 184 -8.95 -26.62 18.62
N GLY A 185 -7.95 -26.20 17.84
CA GLY A 185 -6.78 -27.03 17.48
C GLY A 185 -7.05 -28.00 16.31
N ARG A 186 -8.19 -27.88 15.60
CA ARG A 186 -8.45 -28.66 14.39
C ARG A 186 -7.63 -28.09 13.22
N GLU A 187 -6.99 -28.98 12.46
CA GLU A 187 -6.24 -28.60 11.28
C GLU A 187 -7.17 -28.13 10.15
N LEU A 188 -6.88 -26.94 9.62
CA LEU A 188 -7.60 -26.31 8.53
C LEU A 188 -6.87 -26.46 7.20
N LEU A 189 -5.56 -26.28 7.20
CA LEU A 189 -4.71 -26.33 6.01
C LEU A 189 -3.33 -26.90 6.33
N VAL A 190 -2.81 -27.68 5.37
CA VAL A 190 -1.42 -28.14 5.25
C VAL A 190 -0.84 -27.69 3.92
N GLY A 191 0.50 -27.68 3.81
CA GLY A 191 1.15 -27.28 2.56
C GLY A 191 0.95 -25.83 2.20
N ILE A 192 0.78 -24.97 3.19
CA ILE A 192 0.45 -23.55 3.07
C ILE A 192 1.49 -22.80 2.21
N GLU A 193 2.77 -23.19 2.29
CA GLU A 193 3.88 -22.51 1.59
C GLU A 193 3.67 -22.42 0.06
N THR A 194 2.81 -23.28 -0.50
CA THR A 194 2.51 -23.35 -1.95
C THR A 194 1.22 -22.66 -2.34
N MET A 195 0.43 -22.23 -1.36
CA MET A 195 -0.87 -21.60 -1.57
C MET A 195 -0.74 -20.09 -1.85
N THR A 196 -1.76 -19.54 -2.47
CA THR A 196 -1.87 -18.09 -2.68
C THR A 196 -2.36 -17.39 -1.41
N ARG A 197 -2.03 -16.11 -1.26
CA ARG A 197 -2.55 -15.25 -0.19
C ARG A 197 -4.07 -15.31 -0.09
N ALA A 198 -4.75 -15.19 -1.23
CA ALA A 198 -6.21 -15.20 -1.30
C ALA A 198 -6.82 -16.53 -0.82
N GLN A 199 -6.23 -17.67 -1.19
CA GLN A 199 -6.72 -18.97 -0.73
C GLN A 199 -6.66 -19.10 0.78
N VAL A 200 -5.52 -18.78 1.38
CA VAL A 200 -5.33 -18.88 2.83
C VAL A 200 -6.19 -17.86 3.58
N SER A 201 -6.21 -16.60 3.16
CA SER A 201 -7.06 -15.56 3.78
C SER A 201 -8.54 -15.93 3.74
N ARG A 202 -9.02 -16.51 2.62
CA ARG A 202 -10.41 -16.95 2.49
C ARG A 202 -10.77 -18.08 3.45
N VAL A 203 -9.88 -19.07 3.63
CA VAL A 203 -10.13 -20.16 4.60
C VAL A 203 -10.22 -19.59 6.01
N ILE A 204 -9.27 -18.72 6.41
CA ILE A 204 -9.31 -18.09 7.73
C ILE A 204 -10.62 -17.31 7.92
N ALA A 205 -10.97 -16.43 6.98
CA ALA A 205 -12.19 -15.63 7.07
C ALA A 205 -13.45 -16.48 7.19
N LEU A 206 -13.53 -17.60 6.46
CA LEU A 206 -14.66 -18.53 6.56
C LEU A 206 -14.74 -19.20 7.94
N GLU A 207 -13.62 -19.61 8.51
CA GLU A 207 -13.60 -20.23 9.85
C GLU A 207 -13.94 -19.22 10.95
N LEU A 208 -13.47 -17.99 10.83
CA LEU A 208 -13.85 -16.90 11.76
C LEU A 208 -15.37 -16.63 11.71
N ARG A 209 -15.97 -16.61 10.52
CA ARG A 209 -17.42 -16.44 10.35
C ARG A 209 -18.24 -17.58 10.95
N LYS A 210 -17.69 -18.79 11.01
CA LYS A 210 -18.32 -19.96 11.67
C LYS A 210 -18.17 -19.92 13.20
N GLY A 211 -17.43 -18.97 13.75
CA GLY A 211 -17.13 -18.88 15.17
C GLY A 211 -16.03 -19.84 15.64
N ASN A 212 -15.25 -20.43 14.74
CA ASN A 212 -14.17 -21.36 15.06
C ASN A 212 -12.84 -20.66 15.35
N GLY A 213 -12.85 -19.34 15.54
CA GLY A 213 -11.66 -18.56 15.88
C GLY A 213 -11.18 -18.76 17.30
N THR A 214 -9.98 -18.28 17.58
CA THR A 214 -9.44 -18.14 18.92
C THR A 214 -10.18 -17.06 19.71
N LYS A 215 -9.91 -16.98 21.00
CA LYS A 215 -10.43 -15.89 21.86
C LYS A 215 -10.01 -14.49 21.42
N HIS A 216 -8.98 -14.38 20.59
CA HIS A 216 -8.47 -13.12 20.05
C HIS A 216 -8.98 -12.81 18.63
N GLY A 217 -9.85 -13.65 18.08
CA GLY A 217 -10.47 -13.44 16.77
C GLY A 217 -9.59 -13.86 15.60
N GLY A 218 -8.64 -14.75 15.83
CA GLY A 218 -7.77 -15.32 14.81
C GLY A 218 -7.86 -16.84 14.72
N VAL A 219 -6.88 -17.42 14.04
CA VAL A 219 -6.58 -18.85 13.95
C VAL A 219 -5.12 -19.09 14.30
N LEU A 220 -4.71 -20.33 14.56
CA LEU A 220 -3.36 -20.63 15.01
C LEU A 220 -2.48 -21.03 13.81
N LEU A 221 -1.42 -20.26 13.55
CA LEU A 221 -0.35 -20.63 12.63
C LEU A 221 0.72 -21.39 13.40
N ASP A 222 0.78 -22.69 13.19
CA ASP A 222 1.73 -23.59 13.87
C ASP A 222 2.96 -23.84 12.98
N LEU A 223 4.11 -23.34 13.41
CA LEU A 223 5.38 -23.41 12.69
C LEU A 223 6.40 -24.36 13.37
N ARG A 224 6.03 -24.97 14.50
CA ARG A 224 6.97 -25.73 15.37
C ARG A 224 7.71 -26.83 14.65
N GLN A 225 7.01 -27.62 13.83
CA GLN A 225 7.60 -28.77 13.12
C GLN A 225 8.62 -28.37 12.04
N ASN A 226 8.63 -27.13 11.60
CA ASN A 226 9.62 -26.67 10.63
C ASN A 226 11.06 -26.80 11.12
N LEU A 227 11.31 -26.62 12.42
CA LEU A 227 12.66 -26.67 12.98
C LEU A 227 13.29 -28.06 12.89
N GLU A 228 12.49 -29.10 12.68
CA GLU A 228 12.97 -30.48 12.49
C GLU A 228 13.59 -30.68 11.10
N THR A 229 13.31 -29.82 10.12
CA THR A 229 13.77 -29.98 8.74
C THR A 229 14.75 -28.90 8.29
N PRO A 230 15.72 -29.21 7.41
CA PRO A 230 16.63 -28.19 6.86
C PRO A 230 15.89 -27.05 6.13
N ARG A 231 14.84 -27.36 5.36
CA ARG A 231 14.02 -26.35 4.65
C ARG A 231 13.25 -25.46 5.63
N GLY A 232 12.72 -26.03 6.69
CA GLY A 232 12.00 -25.25 7.71
C GLY A 232 12.95 -24.34 8.51
N ARG A 233 14.16 -24.81 8.85
CA ARG A 233 15.19 -23.93 9.45
C ARG A 233 15.60 -22.79 8.53
N ALA A 234 15.67 -23.03 7.22
CA ALA A 234 15.91 -21.97 6.23
C ALA A 234 14.75 -20.95 6.18
N ALA A 235 13.50 -21.41 6.34
CA ALA A 235 12.34 -20.52 6.45
C ALA A 235 12.44 -19.65 7.72
N TRP A 236 12.78 -20.22 8.88
CA TRP A 236 13.00 -19.48 10.11
C TRP A 236 14.09 -18.42 9.95
N GLN A 237 15.22 -18.79 9.35
CA GLN A 237 16.33 -17.87 9.09
C GLN A 237 15.89 -16.71 8.17
N THR A 238 15.12 -17.00 7.13
CA THR A 238 14.59 -15.96 6.24
C THR A 238 13.67 -14.99 6.97
N MET A 239 12.75 -15.50 7.82
CA MET A 239 11.86 -14.63 8.60
C MET A 239 12.64 -13.77 9.60
N LYS A 240 13.73 -14.28 10.15
CA LYS A 240 14.67 -13.53 11.00
C LYS A 240 15.32 -12.39 10.20
N GLU A 241 15.87 -12.68 9.03
CA GLU A 241 16.58 -11.70 8.19
C GLU A 241 15.68 -10.56 7.68
N VAL A 242 14.39 -10.83 7.47
CA VAL A 242 13.40 -9.82 7.08
C VAL A 242 12.73 -9.14 8.29
N GLY A 243 13.10 -9.52 9.53
CA GLY A 243 12.62 -8.87 10.77
C GLY A 243 11.25 -9.32 11.27
N LEU A 244 10.62 -10.33 10.65
CA LEU A 244 9.27 -10.78 11.03
C LEU A 244 9.26 -11.48 12.40
N LEU A 245 10.33 -12.19 12.75
CA LEU A 245 10.43 -12.83 14.07
C LEU A 245 10.48 -11.80 15.20
N ASP A 246 11.07 -10.63 14.99
CA ASP A 246 11.08 -9.56 15.98
C ASP A 246 9.70 -8.98 16.21
N ILE A 247 8.87 -8.92 15.17
CA ILE A 247 7.46 -8.53 15.28
C ILE A 247 6.70 -9.58 16.09
N ALA A 248 6.85 -10.86 15.76
CA ALA A 248 6.24 -11.97 16.50
C ALA A 248 6.67 -11.98 17.98
N LYS A 249 7.97 -11.70 18.26
CA LYS A 249 8.47 -11.56 19.63
C LYS A 249 7.80 -10.43 20.41
N ARG A 250 7.61 -9.27 19.77
CA ARG A 250 6.94 -8.13 20.40
C ARG A 250 5.47 -8.40 20.69
N ALA A 251 4.79 -9.11 19.77
CA ALA A 251 3.37 -9.42 19.91
C ALA A 251 3.14 -10.55 20.92
N TYR A 252 3.89 -11.67 20.82
CA TYR A 252 3.56 -12.95 21.45
C TYR A 252 4.66 -13.47 22.38
N GLY A 253 5.79 -12.78 22.46
CA GLY A 253 6.89 -13.14 23.36
C GLY A 253 7.98 -14.02 22.73
N PRO A 254 9.00 -14.40 23.54
CA PRO A 254 10.21 -15.07 23.03
C PRO A 254 9.94 -16.44 22.43
N LYS A 255 8.96 -17.19 22.92
CA LYS A 255 8.61 -18.51 22.37
C LYS A 255 8.01 -18.43 20.97
N ALA A 256 7.32 -17.32 20.63
CA ALA A 256 6.88 -17.07 19.27
C ALA A 256 8.06 -16.80 18.33
N TYR A 257 9.10 -16.11 18.80
CA TYR A 257 10.34 -15.89 18.04
C TYR A 257 11.03 -17.20 17.68
N SER A 258 11.15 -18.11 18.65
CA SER A 258 11.80 -19.41 18.47
C SER A 258 10.92 -20.49 17.84
N TRP A 259 9.68 -20.15 17.48
CA TRP A 259 8.67 -21.08 16.98
C TRP A 259 8.35 -22.23 17.95
N GLU A 260 8.42 -21.99 19.24
CA GLU A 260 8.02 -22.95 20.28
C GLU A 260 6.51 -22.93 20.54
N GLU A 261 5.84 -21.85 20.18
CA GLU A 261 4.40 -21.67 20.32
C GLU A 261 3.78 -21.22 18.98
N PRO A 262 2.53 -21.63 18.67
CA PRO A 262 1.81 -21.14 17.50
C PRO A 262 1.54 -19.64 17.59
N TRP A 263 1.42 -18.98 16.45
CA TRP A 263 1.01 -17.58 16.35
C TRP A 263 -0.49 -17.48 16.14
N ASP A 264 -1.13 -16.57 16.86
CA ASP A 264 -2.55 -16.23 16.63
C ASP A 264 -2.63 -15.21 15.52
N VAL A 265 -3.22 -15.58 14.38
CA VAL A 265 -3.17 -14.79 13.15
C VAL A 265 -4.55 -14.60 12.54
N ALA A 266 -4.74 -13.45 11.88
CA ALA A 266 -5.93 -13.14 11.09
C ALA A 266 -5.55 -12.45 9.78
N PRO A 267 -6.45 -12.42 8.77
CA PRO A 267 -6.22 -11.65 7.56
C PRO A 267 -6.11 -10.15 7.86
N THR A 268 -5.32 -9.46 7.05
CA THR A 268 -5.15 -7.99 7.10
C THR A 268 -5.22 -7.39 5.71
N VAL A 269 -5.85 -6.24 5.58
CA VAL A 269 -5.84 -5.46 4.33
C VAL A 269 -4.47 -4.86 4.11
N HIS A 270 -3.93 -5.03 2.91
CA HIS A 270 -2.55 -4.68 2.59
C HIS A 270 -2.40 -3.78 1.36
N PHE A 271 -3.28 -3.89 0.37
CA PHE A 271 -3.14 -3.17 -0.88
C PHE A 271 -4.48 -3.06 -1.63
N GLN A 272 -4.77 -1.88 -2.17
CA GLN A 272 -5.87 -1.66 -3.09
C GLN A 272 -5.38 -1.85 -4.54
N MET A 273 -5.94 -2.82 -5.28
CA MET A 273 -5.59 -3.03 -6.68
C MET A 273 -6.42 -2.18 -7.65
N GLY A 274 -7.64 -1.82 -7.23
CA GLY A 274 -8.47 -0.85 -7.93
C GLY A 274 -7.99 0.59 -7.71
N GLY A 275 -8.47 1.51 -8.51
CA GLY A 275 -8.10 2.93 -8.45
C GLY A 275 -8.51 3.68 -9.72
N LEU A 276 -7.84 4.79 -9.99
CA LEU A 276 -8.07 5.56 -11.20
C LEU A 276 -7.71 4.71 -12.43
N ARG A 277 -8.63 4.70 -13.40
CA ARG A 277 -8.36 4.10 -14.70
C ARG A 277 -7.28 4.91 -15.41
N ILE A 278 -6.17 4.26 -15.77
CA ILE A 278 -5.04 4.87 -16.46
C ILE A 278 -4.71 4.14 -17.76
N ASP A 279 -4.09 4.86 -18.69
CA ASP A 279 -3.42 4.29 -19.85
C ASP A 279 -1.97 3.88 -19.55
N GLU A 280 -1.21 3.49 -20.57
CA GLU A 280 0.20 3.11 -20.44
C GLU A 280 1.14 4.27 -20.08
N HIS A 281 0.67 5.50 -20.12
CA HIS A 281 1.38 6.72 -19.76
C HIS A 281 0.94 7.30 -18.42
N GLY A 282 0.04 6.64 -17.71
CA GLY A 282 -0.53 7.10 -16.46
C GLY A 282 -1.59 8.19 -16.61
N ALA A 283 -2.05 8.50 -17.83
CA ALA A 283 -3.12 9.46 -18.07
C ALA A 283 -4.47 8.83 -17.71
N THR A 284 -5.32 9.61 -17.02
CA THR A 284 -6.68 9.18 -16.65
C THR A 284 -7.69 9.52 -17.74
N SER A 285 -8.96 9.21 -17.49
CA SER A 285 -10.09 9.62 -18.38
C SER A 285 -10.33 11.15 -18.42
N LEU A 286 -9.75 11.89 -17.46
CA LEU A 286 -9.89 13.35 -17.36
C LEU A 286 -8.63 14.04 -17.89
N PRO A 287 -8.71 14.86 -18.96
CA PRO A 287 -7.57 15.55 -19.51
C PRO A 287 -6.82 16.41 -18.48
N GLY A 288 -5.50 16.28 -18.42
CA GLY A 288 -4.66 16.96 -17.44
C GLY A 288 -4.57 16.26 -16.08
N LEU A 289 -5.30 15.14 -15.86
CA LEU A 289 -5.17 14.31 -14.66
C LEU A 289 -4.39 13.03 -14.98
N TYR A 290 -3.38 12.77 -14.18
CA TYR A 290 -2.55 11.56 -14.22
C TYR A 290 -2.58 10.85 -12.87
N ALA A 291 -2.26 9.57 -12.84
CA ALA A 291 -2.10 8.83 -11.60
C ALA A 291 -0.98 7.79 -11.68
N ALA A 292 -0.34 7.53 -10.54
CA ALA A 292 0.70 6.51 -10.41
C ALA A 292 0.68 5.90 -9.00
N GLY A 293 1.22 4.68 -8.89
CA GLY A 293 1.24 3.92 -7.64
C GLY A 293 -0.15 3.40 -7.26
N GLU A 294 -0.38 3.14 -5.99
CA GLU A 294 -1.61 2.54 -5.49
C GLU A 294 -2.88 3.40 -5.73
N ALA A 295 -2.71 4.68 -6.14
CA ALA A 295 -3.82 5.51 -6.60
C ALA A 295 -4.36 5.06 -7.97
N ALA A 296 -3.54 4.36 -8.78
CA ALA A 296 -3.89 3.89 -10.12
C ALA A 296 -4.42 2.45 -10.09
N GLY A 297 -5.53 2.19 -10.79
CA GLY A 297 -6.13 0.87 -10.96
C GLY A 297 -5.70 0.17 -12.26
N GLY A 298 -6.04 -1.13 -12.37
CA GLY A 298 -5.88 -1.91 -13.59
C GLY A 298 -4.45 -2.45 -13.87
N VAL A 299 -3.44 -2.11 -13.06
CA VAL A 299 -2.05 -2.53 -13.25
C VAL A 299 -1.83 -3.97 -12.79
N HIS A 300 -2.39 -4.35 -11.67
CA HIS A 300 -2.11 -5.61 -10.97
C HIS A 300 -3.15 -6.71 -11.16
N GLY A 301 -4.28 -6.41 -11.80
CA GLY A 301 -5.42 -7.32 -11.87
C GLY A 301 -5.97 -7.64 -10.47
N ALA A 302 -6.51 -8.83 -10.28
CA ALA A 302 -7.14 -9.24 -9.03
C ALA A 302 -6.17 -9.61 -7.89
N CYS A 303 -4.86 -9.66 -8.14
CA CYS A 303 -3.86 -10.03 -7.11
C CYS A 303 -2.47 -9.51 -7.45
N ARG A 304 -2.00 -8.55 -6.66
CA ARG A 304 -0.65 -8.01 -6.80
C ARG A 304 0.41 -9.01 -6.33
N LEU A 305 1.45 -9.19 -7.11
CA LEU A 305 2.63 -9.98 -6.72
C LEU A 305 3.49 -9.18 -5.71
N GLY A 306 4.15 -9.89 -4.80
CA GLY A 306 5.05 -9.29 -3.81
C GLY A 306 6.14 -8.43 -4.47
N SER A 307 6.50 -7.31 -3.87
CA SER A 307 7.50 -6.32 -4.35
C SER A 307 7.14 -5.57 -5.65
N VAL A 308 6.15 -6.03 -6.44
CA VAL A 308 5.81 -5.41 -7.74
C VAL A 308 5.20 -4.02 -7.57
N ALA A 309 4.57 -3.72 -6.43
CA ALA A 309 4.08 -2.37 -6.15
C ALA A 309 5.21 -1.32 -6.17
N LEU A 310 6.40 -1.65 -5.59
CA LEU A 310 7.54 -0.73 -5.62
C LEU A 310 8.08 -0.54 -7.05
N ALA A 311 8.16 -1.62 -7.85
CA ALA A 311 8.55 -1.50 -9.25
C ALA A 311 7.56 -0.63 -10.05
N GLU A 312 6.27 -0.73 -9.74
CA GLU A 312 5.21 0.09 -10.35
C GLU A 312 5.41 1.58 -10.07
N LEU A 313 5.77 1.97 -8.84
CA LEU A 313 6.03 3.37 -8.50
C LEU A 313 7.08 4.00 -9.44
N PHE A 314 8.16 3.28 -9.74
CA PHE A 314 9.22 3.78 -10.62
C PHE A 314 8.81 3.77 -12.09
N VAL A 315 8.12 2.72 -12.54
CA VAL A 315 7.68 2.61 -13.94
C VAL A 315 6.59 3.63 -14.26
N PHE A 316 5.47 3.59 -13.55
CA PHE A 316 4.35 4.47 -13.85
C PHE A 316 4.55 5.89 -13.32
N GLY A 317 5.26 6.10 -12.20
CA GLY A 317 5.63 7.43 -11.75
C GLY A 317 6.49 8.17 -12.78
N ARG A 318 7.49 7.48 -13.36
CA ARG A 318 8.29 8.05 -14.45
C ARG A 318 7.47 8.32 -15.70
N ARG A 319 6.64 7.39 -16.14
CA ARG A 319 5.78 7.54 -17.33
C ARG A 319 4.79 8.67 -17.17
N ALA A 320 4.08 8.72 -16.06
CA ALA A 320 3.15 9.79 -15.74
C ALA A 320 3.84 11.16 -15.69
N GLY A 321 5.01 11.25 -15.06
CA GLY A 321 5.79 12.49 -15.00
C GLY A 321 6.22 13.00 -16.38
N LEU A 322 6.70 12.11 -17.26
CA LEU A 322 7.11 12.48 -18.62
C LEU A 322 5.92 12.92 -19.47
N ALA A 323 4.82 12.15 -19.45
CA ALA A 323 3.62 12.46 -20.23
C ALA A 323 2.93 13.74 -19.72
N ALA A 324 2.86 13.93 -18.42
CA ALA A 324 2.34 15.15 -17.80
C ALA A 324 3.18 16.39 -18.20
N ALA A 325 4.51 16.27 -18.20
CA ALA A 325 5.38 17.37 -18.63
C ALA A 325 5.23 17.71 -20.10
N GLU A 326 5.04 16.71 -20.97
CA GLU A 326 4.75 16.92 -22.40
C GLU A 326 3.40 17.61 -22.61
N PHE A 327 2.36 17.13 -21.93
CA PHE A 327 1.03 17.72 -21.98
C PHE A 327 1.05 19.18 -21.51
N ALA A 328 1.78 19.49 -20.43
CA ALA A 328 1.89 20.85 -19.91
C ALA A 328 2.62 21.81 -20.85
N ARG A 329 3.58 21.30 -21.67
CA ARG A 329 4.27 22.12 -22.67
C ARG A 329 3.43 22.39 -23.92
N GLY A 330 2.59 21.43 -24.30
CA GLY A 330 1.83 21.46 -25.55
C GLY A 330 0.51 22.22 -25.51
N GLY A 331 0.05 22.67 -24.33
CA GLY A 331 -1.26 23.26 -24.16
C GLY A 331 -1.28 24.62 -23.45
N ASP A 332 -2.34 25.39 -23.73
CA ASP A 332 -2.65 26.59 -22.95
C ASP A 332 -2.98 26.21 -21.50
N ARG A 333 -2.55 27.05 -20.58
CA ARG A 333 -2.93 26.91 -19.18
C ARG A 333 -4.38 27.38 -19.03
N PRO A 334 -5.33 26.51 -18.65
CA PRO A 334 -6.72 26.93 -18.47
C PRO A 334 -6.77 28.02 -17.40
N PRO A 335 -7.73 28.95 -17.49
CA PRO A 335 -7.97 29.89 -16.41
C PRO A 335 -8.38 29.12 -15.16
N LEU A 336 -8.04 29.66 -13.99
CA LEU A 336 -8.53 29.11 -12.74
C LEU A 336 -10.02 29.42 -12.61
N PRO A 337 -10.92 28.48 -12.32
CA PRO A 337 -12.33 28.73 -12.02
C PRO A 337 -12.42 29.42 -10.65
N ARG A 338 -12.32 30.77 -10.67
CA ARG A 338 -12.13 31.56 -9.45
C ARG A 338 -13.30 31.50 -8.49
N ASP A 339 -14.51 31.42 -8.99
CA ASP A 339 -15.72 31.37 -8.15
C ASP A 339 -15.80 30.04 -7.42
N GLU A 340 -15.63 28.91 -8.11
CA GLU A 340 -15.61 27.59 -7.51
C GLU A 340 -14.45 27.44 -6.49
N ALA A 341 -13.28 27.97 -6.82
CA ALA A 341 -12.13 27.96 -5.93
C ALA A 341 -12.37 28.84 -4.68
N ALA A 342 -12.98 30.01 -4.83
CA ALA A 342 -13.30 30.91 -3.74
C ALA A 342 -14.37 30.32 -2.81
N ASP A 343 -15.44 29.74 -3.39
CA ASP A 343 -16.51 29.09 -2.63
C ASP A 343 -15.96 27.91 -1.80
N SER A 344 -15.10 27.10 -2.40
CA SER A 344 -14.44 25.99 -1.70
C SER A 344 -13.53 26.51 -0.57
N ALA A 345 -12.73 27.53 -0.82
CA ALA A 345 -11.87 28.15 0.18
C ALA A 345 -12.69 28.75 1.34
N ALA A 346 -13.80 29.43 1.05
CA ALA A 346 -14.70 29.99 2.06
C ALA A 346 -15.37 28.88 2.89
N HIS A 347 -15.80 27.81 2.26
CA HIS A 347 -16.35 26.63 2.94
C HIS A 347 -15.32 26.06 3.95
N LEU A 348 -14.09 25.82 3.50
CA LEU A 348 -13.01 25.31 4.34
C LEU A 348 -12.68 26.22 5.52
N ALA A 349 -12.61 27.52 5.28
CA ALA A 349 -12.37 28.51 6.31
C ALA A 349 -13.46 28.54 7.38
N GLY A 350 -14.68 28.16 7.02
CA GLY A 350 -15.81 28.03 7.95
C GLY A 350 -15.81 26.77 8.83
N LEU A 351 -15.11 25.71 8.41
CA LEU A 351 -15.12 24.40 9.10
C LEU A 351 -14.62 24.45 10.56
N PRO A 352 -13.55 25.19 10.94
CA PRO A 352 -13.05 25.21 12.31
C PRO A 352 -14.07 25.70 13.35
N GLY A 353 -15.00 26.57 12.94
CA GLY A 353 -16.09 27.08 13.78
C GLY A 353 -17.39 26.28 13.68
N ALA A 354 -17.50 25.37 12.73
CA ALA A 354 -18.72 24.63 12.49
C ALA A 354 -19.01 23.62 13.62
N ARG A 355 -20.27 23.58 14.07
CA ARG A 355 -20.76 22.60 15.04
C ARG A 355 -21.69 21.64 14.30
N GLY A 356 -21.18 20.43 14.01
CA GLY A 356 -21.98 19.35 13.45
C GLY A 356 -22.58 18.45 14.53
N GLU A 357 -23.59 17.67 14.18
CA GLU A 357 -24.21 16.66 15.04
C GLU A 357 -23.24 15.52 15.39
N HIS A 358 -22.33 15.19 14.45
CA HIS A 358 -21.40 14.07 14.58
C HIS A 358 -19.95 14.53 14.59
N ARG A 359 -19.14 13.92 15.46
CA ARG A 359 -17.69 14.11 15.43
C ARG A 359 -17.10 13.36 14.22
N PRO A 360 -16.19 13.95 13.43
CA PRO A 360 -15.58 13.28 12.27
C PRO A 360 -14.99 11.90 12.59
N ILE A 361 -14.32 11.75 13.74
CA ILE A 361 -13.74 10.47 14.16
C ILE A 361 -14.81 9.39 14.42
N ALA A 362 -16.02 9.76 14.83
CA ALA A 362 -17.11 8.81 15.01
C ALA A 362 -17.60 8.26 13.67
N LEU A 363 -17.68 9.12 12.65
CA LEU A 363 -18.01 8.71 11.27
C LEU A 363 -16.91 7.80 10.67
N VAL A 364 -15.64 8.17 10.84
CA VAL A 364 -14.52 7.32 10.40
C VAL A 364 -14.60 5.93 11.05
N ARG A 365 -14.82 5.85 12.35
CA ARG A 365 -14.94 4.57 13.06
C ARG A 365 -16.17 3.76 12.62
N GLN A 366 -17.26 4.43 12.28
CA GLN A 366 -18.45 3.77 11.74
C GLN A 366 -18.14 3.19 10.35
N LEU A 367 -17.52 3.97 9.48
CA LEU A 367 -17.07 3.50 8.16
C LEU A 367 -16.14 2.30 8.30
N GLN A 368 -15.13 2.37 9.16
CA GLN A 368 -14.18 1.27 9.39
C GLN A 368 -14.86 -0.03 9.83
N ARG A 369 -15.92 0.05 10.63
CA ARG A 369 -16.73 -1.12 11.00
C ARG A 369 -17.58 -1.68 9.85
N LEU A 370 -18.00 -0.83 8.93
CA LEU A 370 -18.76 -1.26 7.74
C LEU A 370 -17.86 -1.91 6.67
N MET A 371 -16.61 -1.46 6.60
CA MET A 371 -15.63 -1.97 5.61
C MET A 371 -15.13 -3.38 5.96
N TRP A 372 -15.07 -3.75 7.24
CA TRP A 372 -14.64 -5.07 7.69
C TRP A 372 -15.83 -6.04 7.81
#